data_ec948b741fefe00b174763d8bcb52b29
#
_entry.id   ec948b741fefe00b174763d8bcb52b29
#
_cell.length_a   1.000
_cell.length_b   1.000
_cell.length_c   1.000
_cell.angle_alpha   90.00
_cell.angle_beta   90.00
_cell.angle_gamma   90.00
#
_symmetry.space_group_name_H-M   'P 1'
#
loop_
_entity.id
_entity.type
_entity.pdbx_description
1 polymer ?
#
loop_
_entity_poly.entity_id
_entity_poly.type
_entity_poly.pdbx_seq_one_letter_code
_entity_poly.pdbx_strand_id
1 'polypeptide(L)'
;MTISSQLSADGQELTITIRGRFDFNTHQAFRDAYQCAGSSPRRYVVDLNGATYLDSSALGMLLLLRDHAGSDKADIRLTNCNPDVRKVLSVSNFEQLFAIA
;
A
#
# COMPACT_ATOMS: atom_id res chain seq x y z
N MET A 1 16.06 0.99 -2.97
CA MET A 1 14.70 0.88 -2.45
C MET A 1 14.07 2.27 -2.36
N THR A 2 12.86 2.41 -2.83
CA THR A 2 12.23 3.73 -2.89
C THR A 2 10.74 3.62 -2.63
N ILE A 3 10.23 4.52 -1.80
CA ILE A 3 8.80 4.71 -1.64
C ILE A 3 8.49 6.16 -2.02
N SER A 4 7.55 6.34 -2.91
CA SER A 4 7.10 7.66 -3.32
C SER A 4 5.58 7.71 -3.29
N SER A 5 5.05 8.90 -3.21
CA SER A 5 3.59 9.09 -3.20
C SER A 5 3.21 10.25 -4.09
N GLN A 6 2.03 10.18 -4.66
CA GLN A 6 1.50 11.22 -5.51
C GLN A 6 0.00 11.33 -5.28
N LEU A 7 -0.47 12.54 -4.99
CA LEU A 7 -1.88 12.81 -4.84
C LEU A 7 -2.44 13.23 -6.20
N SER A 8 -3.62 12.73 -6.54
CA SER A 8 -4.28 13.12 -7.78
C SER A 8 -4.63 14.60 -7.78
N ALA A 9 -4.89 15.16 -8.98
CA ALA A 9 -5.17 16.58 -9.13
C ALA A 9 -6.39 17.03 -8.33
N ASP A 10 -7.38 16.15 -8.17
CA ASP A 10 -8.60 16.45 -7.41
C ASP A 10 -8.47 16.13 -5.91
N GLY A 11 -7.32 15.63 -5.49
CA GLY A 11 -7.07 15.29 -4.08
C GLY A 11 -7.80 14.06 -3.58
N GLN A 12 -8.43 13.28 -4.45
CA GLN A 12 -9.27 12.15 -4.05
C GLN A 12 -8.54 10.81 -4.05
N GLU A 13 -7.40 10.71 -4.69
CA GLU A 13 -6.65 9.46 -4.80
C GLU A 13 -5.18 9.69 -4.48
N LEU A 14 -4.67 8.91 -3.54
CA LEU A 14 -3.25 8.90 -3.21
C LEU A 14 -2.64 7.60 -3.73
N THR A 15 -1.64 7.71 -4.59
CA THR A 15 -0.89 6.58 -5.11
C THR A 15 0.45 6.49 -4.40
N ILE A 16 0.71 5.35 -3.78
CA ILE A 16 1.98 5.06 -3.12
C ILE A 16 2.70 4.01 -3.96
N THR A 17 3.86 4.36 -4.49
CA THR A 17 4.66 3.47 -5.32
C THR A 17 5.80 2.89 -4.51
N ILE A 18 5.95 1.57 -4.52
CA ILE A 18 6.97 0.86 -3.78
C ILE A 18 7.90 0.14 -4.75
N ARG A 19 9.20 0.37 -4.60
CA ARG A 19 10.23 -0.27 -5.40
C ARG A 19 11.26 -0.92 -4.49
N GLY A 20 11.67 -2.14 -4.84
CA GLY A 20 12.63 -2.90 -4.07
C GLY A 20 11.96 -3.68 -2.95
N ARG A 21 12.65 -3.82 -1.84
CA ARG A 21 12.16 -4.62 -0.71
C ARG A 21 11.16 -3.82 0.12
N PHE A 22 9.98 -4.38 0.30
CA PHE A 22 8.98 -3.82 1.19
C PHE A 22 9.05 -4.58 2.50
N ASP A 23 9.85 -4.08 3.42
CA ASP A 23 10.13 -4.74 4.70
C ASP A 23 10.12 -3.73 5.86
N PHE A 24 10.51 -4.19 7.04
CA PHE A 24 10.49 -3.35 8.23
C PHE A 24 11.30 -2.06 8.07
N ASN A 25 12.38 -2.09 7.31
CA ASN A 25 13.23 -0.92 7.11
C ASN A 25 12.53 0.20 6.35
N THR A 26 11.43 -0.10 5.68
CA THR A 26 10.68 0.88 4.90
C THR A 26 9.44 1.41 5.61
N HIS A 27 9.18 0.98 6.85
CA HIS A 27 7.93 1.32 7.52
C HIS A 27 7.75 2.81 7.74
N GLN A 28 8.82 3.53 8.09
CA GLN A 28 8.72 4.98 8.31
C GLN A 28 8.39 5.70 7.01
N ALA A 29 9.08 5.34 5.92
CA ALA A 29 8.84 5.97 4.62
C ALA A 29 7.42 5.68 4.12
N PHE A 30 6.93 4.46 4.31
CA PHE A 30 5.58 4.10 3.92
C PHE A 30 4.53 4.86 4.73
N ARG A 31 4.73 4.93 6.03
CA ARG A 31 3.84 5.66 6.93
C ARG A 31 3.79 7.16 6.58
N ASP A 32 4.95 7.76 6.35
CA ASP A 32 5.04 9.16 5.97
C ASP A 32 4.32 9.42 4.64
N ALA A 33 4.37 8.46 3.73
CA ALA A 33 3.75 8.61 2.42
C ALA A 33 2.24 8.86 2.51
N TYR A 34 1.55 8.22 3.45
CA TYR A 34 0.10 8.43 3.56
C TYR A 34 -0.29 9.40 4.68
N GLN A 35 0.53 9.56 5.72
CA GLN A 35 0.21 10.49 6.81
C GLN A 35 0.48 11.94 6.44
N CYS A 36 1.46 12.18 5.57
CA CYS A 36 1.85 13.53 5.17
C CYS A 36 1.11 14.02 3.93
N ALA A 37 0.05 13.33 3.53
CA ALA A 37 -0.70 13.70 2.33
C ALA A 37 -1.45 15.04 2.45
N GLY A 38 -1.60 15.56 3.66
CA GLY A 38 -2.21 16.88 3.89
C GLY A 38 -3.72 16.94 3.71
N SER A 39 -4.33 15.91 3.17
CA SER A 39 -5.77 15.81 2.97
C SER A 39 -6.19 14.37 3.23
N SER A 40 -7.51 14.12 3.22
CA SER A 40 -8.04 12.77 3.44
C SER A 40 -8.53 12.23 2.10
N PRO A 41 -7.67 11.56 1.32
CA PRO A 41 -8.10 11.01 0.04
C PRO A 41 -9.17 9.94 0.27
N ARG A 42 -10.08 9.82 -0.70
CA ARG A 42 -11.12 8.79 -0.66
C ARG A 42 -10.58 7.43 -1.04
N ARG A 43 -9.51 7.41 -1.82
CA ARG A 43 -8.97 6.19 -2.40
C ARG A 43 -7.47 6.17 -2.25
N TYR A 44 -6.96 4.99 -1.96
CA TYR A 44 -5.53 4.75 -1.89
C TYR A 44 -5.17 3.67 -2.89
N VAL A 45 -4.10 3.90 -3.64
CA VAL A 45 -3.54 2.89 -4.55
C VAL A 45 -2.12 2.61 -4.10
N VAL A 46 -1.82 1.36 -3.82
CA VAL A 46 -0.45 0.93 -3.51
C VAL A 46 0.06 0.21 -4.75
N ASP A 47 0.96 0.86 -5.47
CA ASP A 47 1.53 0.32 -6.70
C ASP A 47 2.78 -0.49 -6.35
N LEU A 48 2.68 -1.79 -6.54
CA LEU A 48 3.73 -2.75 -6.20
C LEU A 48 4.54 -3.17 -7.42
N ASN A 49 4.47 -2.41 -8.51
CA ASN A 49 5.14 -2.76 -9.76
C ASN A 49 6.64 -3.00 -9.60
N GLY A 50 7.31 -2.21 -8.78
CA GLY A 50 8.75 -2.37 -8.55
C GLY A 50 9.09 -3.15 -7.29
N ALA A 51 8.12 -3.66 -6.56
CA ALA A 51 8.36 -4.40 -5.32
C ALA A 51 8.90 -5.79 -5.64
N THR A 52 10.07 -6.11 -5.07
CA THR A 52 10.74 -7.38 -5.29
C THR A 52 10.59 -8.36 -4.14
N TYR A 53 10.12 -7.86 -2.99
CA TYR A 53 10.04 -8.67 -1.78
C TYR A 53 8.98 -8.08 -0.85
N LEU A 54 8.27 -8.95 -0.15
CA LEU A 54 7.23 -8.57 0.80
C LEU A 54 7.32 -9.52 1.98
N ASP A 55 7.49 -9.01 3.19
CA ASP A 55 7.54 -9.83 4.40
C ASP A 55 6.34 -9.56 5.31
N SER A 56 6.31 -10.22 6.47
CA SER A 56 5.22 -10.07 7.43
C SER A 56 5.13 -8.64 7.98
N SER A 57 6.25 -7.93 8.07
CA SER A 57 6.23 -6.52 8.48
C SER A 57 5.51 -5.66 7.45
N ALA A 58 5.73 -5.95 6.17
CA ALA A 58 5.04 -5.23 5.09
C ALA A 58 3.53 -5.47 5.15
N LEU A 59 3.11 -6.71 5.42
CA LEU A 59 1.69 -7.02 5.59
C LEU A 59 1.09 -6.22 6.75
N GLY A 60 1.82 -6.11 7.86
CA GLY A 60 1.39 -5.29 8.99
C GLY A 60 1.26 -3.82 8.63
N MET A 61 2.19 -3.30 7.83
CA MET A 61 2.13 -1.92 7.36
C MET A 61 0.92 -1.65 6.49
N LEU A 62 0.55 -2.60 5.63
CA LEU A 62 -0.66 -2.48 4.81
C LEU A 62 -1.91 -2.46 5.69
N LEU A 63 -1.94 -3.26 6.75
CA LEU A 63 -3.05 -3.24 7.70
C LEU A 63 -3.15 -1.92 8.44
N LEU A 64 -2.04 -1.30 8.79
CA LEU A 64 -2.03 0.03 9.40
C LEU A 64 -2.57 1.09 8.45
N LEU A 65 -2.24 0.99 7.17
CA LEU A 65 -2.80 1.88 6.16
C LEU A 65 -4.32 1.71 6.08
N ARG A 66 -4.79 0.47 6.08
CA ARG A 66 -6.22 0.18 6.05
C ARG A 66 -6.93 0.79 7.24
N ASP A 67 -6.34 0.66 8.42
CA ASP A 67 -6.90 1.24 9.64
C ASP A 67 -6.95 2.78 9.55
N HIS A 68 -5.89 3.39 9.06
CA HIS A 68 -5.81 4.84 8.85
C HIS A 68 -6.87 5.31 7.86
N ALA A 69 -7.15 4.52 6.83
CA ALA A 69 -8.08 4.87 5.77
C ALA A 69 -9.56 4.61 6.10
N GLY A 70 -9.84 4.04 7.28
CA GLY A 70 -11.21 3.82 7.73
C GLY A 70 -11.63 2.38 7.87
N SER A 71 -10.71 1.45 7.91
CA SER A 71 -10.96 0.02 8.10
C SER A 71 -11.96 -0.54 7.09
N ASP A 72 -13.16 -0.90 7.51
CA ASP A 72 -14.17 -1.49 6.62
C ASP A 72 -14.63 -0.54 5.51
N LYS A 73 -14.44 0.76 5.70
CA LYS A 73 -14.82 1.77 4.72
C LYS A 73 -13.66 2.18 3.82
N ALA A 74 -12.50 1.60 4.03
CA ALA A 74 -11.31 1.94 3.25
C ALA A 74 -11.44 1.45 1.81
N ASP A 75 -11.06 2.31 0.87
CA ASP A 75 -10.95 1.95 -0.54
C ASP A 75 -9.47 1.94 -0.88
N ILE A 76 -8.86 0.77 -0.80
CA ILE A 76 -7.45 0.59 -1.05
C ILE A 76 -7.27 -0.49 -2.11
N ARG A 77 -6.50 -0.16 -3.14
CA ARG A 77 -6.17 -1.10 -4.22
C ARG A 77 -4.68 -1.37 -4.23
N LEU A 78 -4.34 -2.65 -4.32
CA LEU A 78 -2.97 -3.10 -4.50
C LEU A 78 -2.81 -3.47 -5.96
N THR A 79 -1.95 -2.76 -6.68
CA THR A 79 -1.84 -2.91 -8.13
C THR A 79 -0.47 -3.38 -8.55
N ASN A 80 -0.42 -3.99 -9.73
CA ASN A 80 0.83 -4.40 -10.39
C ASN A 80 1.66 -5.37 -9.56
N CYS A 81 0.99 -6.24 -8.81
CA CYS A 81 1.67 -7.27 -8.02
C CYS A 81 2.32 -8.29 -8.96
N ASN A 82 3.61 -8.54 -8.77
CA ASN A 82 4.24 -9.65 -9.47
C ASN A 82 3.74 -10.98 -8.87
N PRO A 83 3.97 -12.12 -9.54
CA PRO A 83 3.45 -13.40 -9.05
C PRO A 83 3.86 -13.76 -7.63
N ASP A 84 5.09 -13.45 -7.23
CA ASP A 84 5.59 -13.76 -5.90
C ASP A 84 4.90 -12.93 -4.82
N VAL A 85 4.77 -11.63 -5.07
CA VAL A 85 4.07 -10.72 -4.14
C VAL A 85 2.59 -11.10 -4.06
N ARG A 86 1.97 -11.37 -5.19
CA ARG A 86 0.57 -11.78 -5.22
C ARG A 86 0.32 -13.05 -4.43
N LYS A 87 1.25 -14.01 -4.50
CA LYS A 87 1.16 -15.25 -3.75
C LYS A 87 1.19 -14.99 -2.24
N VAL A 88 2.09 -14.13 -1.78
CA VAL A 88 2.17 -13.76 -0.36
C VAL A 88 0.85 -13.14 0.12
N LEU A 89 0.29 -12.24 -0.68
CA LEU A 89 -0.98 -11.59 -0.34
C LEU A 89 -2.12 -12.59 -0.31
N SER A 90 -2.16 -13.51 -1.25
CA SER A 90 -3.20 -14.53 -1.35
C SER A 90 -3.15 -15.51 -0.17
N VAL A 91 -1.95 -16.00 0.18
CA VAL A 91 -1.76 -16.91 1.31
C VAL A 91 -2.19 -16.25 2.61
N SER A 92 -2.04 -14.94 2.71
CA SER A 92 -2.43 -14.18 3.90
C SER A 92 -3.89 -13.72 3.86
N ASN A 93 -4.65 -14.11 2.85
CA ASN A 93 -6.06 -13.73 2.65
C ASN A 93 -6.26 -12.22 2.53
N PHE A 94 -5.28 -11.52 2.03
CA PHE A 94 -5.35 -10.07 1.91
C PHE A 94 -6.33 -9.61 0.83
N GLU A 95 -6.69 -10.48 -0.12
CA GLU A 95 -7.72 -10.17 -1.11
C GLU A 95 -9.09 -9.94 -0.48
N GLN A 96 -9.29 -10.35 0.75
CA GLN A 96 -10.53 -10.07 1.48
C GLN A 96 -10.54 -8.69 2.12
N LEU A 97 -9.37 -8.07 2.26
CA LEU A 97 -9.22 -6.77 2.90
C LEU A 97 -8.93 -5.65 1.91
N PHE A 98 -8.34 -6.00 0.77
CA PHE A 98 -7.92 -5.04 -0.25
C PHE A 98 -8.38 -5.52 -1.62
N ALA A 99 -8.63 -4.57 -2.51
CA ALA A 99 -8.84 -4.89 -3.92
C ALA A 99 -7.46 -5.13 -4.56
N ILE A 100 -7.19 -6.35 -4.98
CA ILE A 100 -5.93 -6.71 -5.62
C ILE A 100 -6.17 -6.84 -7.11
N ALA A 101 -5.49 -6.00 -7.86
CA ALA A 101 -5.61 -5.99 -9.32
C ALA A 101 -4.43 -6.66 -10.00
#